data_21b0550b28f0b713d24869fff5e22762
#
_entry.id   21b0550b28f0b713d24869fff5e22762
#
_cell.length_a   1.000
_cell.length_b   1.000
_cell.length_c   1.000
_cell.angle_alpha   90.00
_cell.angle_beta   90.00
_cell.angle_gamma   90.00
#
_symmetry.space_group_name_H-M   'P 1'
#
loop_
_entity.id
_entity.type
_entity.pdbx_description
1 polymer ?
#
loop_
_entity_poly.entity_id
_entity_poly.type
_entity_poly.pdbx_seq_one_letter_code
_entity_poly.pdbx_strand_id
1 'polypeptide(L)'
;MLGLKLKHACRFKAAAPVTRSIMASAYRRAADAGDIIGIDLGTTNSCVAIMEGKTPRVIENAEGARTTPSVVAFTKDERLVGLAAKRQAVTNPVNTLYAVKRLIGRPFSDPLVKEVQKLVPYKLVKADTSEDCWVEAQGKKYSPSQIGSMVLGKMKETAESFLGRPVSKAVITVPAYFNDQQRQATKDAGKIAGLEVLRIINEPTAAALAYGLEKADGKLIAVFDLGGGTFDISILEISGGVFEVKATNGDTLLGGEGFDEVLLRYLVAEFK
;
A
#
# COMPACT_ATOMS: atom_id res chain seq x y z
N MET A 1 -37.26 -47.86 49.84
CA MET A 1 -38.10 -46.73 50.28
C MET A 1 -37.75 -45.50 49.55
N LEU A 2 -38.74 -44.91 48.89
CA LEU A 2 -38.92 -43.55 48.37
C LEU A 2 -37.65 -42.91 47.67
N GLY A 3 -37.56 -42.59 46.44
CA GLY A 3 -38.57 -42.14 45.48
C GLY A 3 -38.79 -40.62 45.54
N LEU A 4 -38.03 -39.84 44.85
CA LEU A 4 -38.59 -38.55 44.35
C LEU A 4 -37.92 -38.14 43.05
N LYS A 5 -38.69 -38.13 41.95
CA LYS A 5 -38.42 -37.55 40.64
C LYS A 5 -38.53 -36.03 40.76
N LEU A 6 -37.58 -35.29 40.23
CA LEU A 6 -37.84 -33.93 39.76
C LEU A 6 -37.27 -33.75 38.37
N LYS A 7 -38.16 -33.85 37.40
CA LYS A 7 -37.96 -33.37 36.01
C LYS A 7 -38.17 -31.85 36.05
N HIS A 8 -37.11 -31.07 35.81
CA HIS A 8 -37.25 -29.70 35.35
C HIS A 8 -36.77 -29.63 33.91
N ALA A 9 -37.73 -29.74 33.01
CA ALA A 9 -37.52 -29.40 31.59
C ALA A 9 -37.49 -27.88 31.48
N CYS A 10 -36.29 -27.32 31.30
CA CYS A 10 -36.15 -25.93 30.94
C CYS A 10 -36.56 -25.77 29.45
N ARG A 11 -37.81 -25.34 29.22
CA ARG A 11 -38.31 -24.96 27.89
C ARG A 11 -37.64 -23.64 27.54
N PHE A 12 -36.61 -23.68 26.68
CA PHE A 12 -36.19 -22.50 25.93
C PHE A 12 -37.33 -22.09 24.99
N LYS A 13 -38.02 -21.00 25.32
CA LYS A 13 -38.92 -20.35 24.38
C LYS A 13 -38.10 -19.84 23.24
N ALA A 14 -38.36 -20.34 22.04
CA ALA A 14 -37.79 -19.83 20.82
C ALA A 14 -38.11 -18.33 20.73
N ALA A 15 -37.09 -17.49 20.62
CA ALA A 15 -37.26 -16.06 20.41
C ALA A 15 -38.05 -15.79 19.14
N ALA A 16 -38.98 -14.86 19.21
CA ALA A 16 -39.91 -14.54 18.13
C ALA A 16 -39.17 -14.14 16.82
N PRO A 17 -39.78 -14.42 15.66
CA PRO A 17 -39.14 -14.19 14.35
C PRO A 17 -38.70 -12.74 14.09
N VAL A 18 -39.26 -11.77 14.79
CA VAL A 18 -38.93 -10.33 14.70
C VAL A 18 -37.51 -10.03 15.21
N THR A 19 -37.06 -10.67 16.29
CA THR A 19 -35.69 -10.49 16.83
C THR A 19 -34.62 -11.07 15.91
N ARG A 20 -34.90 -12.16 15.21
CA ARG A 20 -34.00 -12.73 14.20
C ARG A 20 -33.86 -11.80 12.97
N SER A 21 -34.92 -11.14 12.54
CA SER A 21 -34.91 -10.20 11.41
C SER A 21 -34.12 -8.94 11.74
N ILE A 22 -34.26 -8.39 12.94
CA ILE A 22 -33.50 -7.20 13.38
C ILE A 22 -32.02 -7.51 13.54
N MET A 23 -31.67 -8.65 14.13
CA MET A 23 -30.27 -9.09 14.24
C MET A 23 -29.66 -9.37 12.86
N ALA A 24 -30.36 -10.03 11.95
CA ALA A 24 -29.91 -10.26 10.58
C ALA A 24 -29.79 -8.97 9.77
N SER A 25 -30.66 -7.99 9.99
CA SER A 25 -30.59 -6.67 9.36
C SER A 25 -29.45 -5.82 9.91
N ALA A 26 -29.21 -5.87 11.24
CA ALA A 26 -28.05 -5.22 11.87
C ALA A 26 -26.72 -5.86 11.42
N TYR A 27 -26.68 -7.20 11.32
CA TYR A 27 -25.53 -7.92 10.80
C TYR A 27 -25.24 -7.64 9.32
N ARG A 28 -26.30 -7.52 8.48
CA ARG A 28 -26.17 -7.09 7.09
C ARG A 28 -25.67 -5.64 6.98
N ARG A 29 -26.19 -4.70 7.79
CA ARG A 29 -25.70 -3.31 7.81
C ARG A 29 -24.27 -3.17 8.28
N ALA A 30 -23.83 -4.01 9.24
CA ALA A 30 -22.43 -4.09 9.65
C ALA A 30 -21.54 -4.72 8.55
N ALA A 31 -22.06 -5.68 7.77
CA ALA A 31 -21.39 -6.25 6.62
C ALA A 31 -21.35 -5.28 5.42
N ASP A 32 -22.40 -4.44 5.24
CA ASP A 32 -22.44 -3.37 4.22
C ASP A 32 -21.51 -2.19 4.56
N ALA A 33 -21.09 -2.02 5.82
CA ALA A 33 -20.11 -1.03 6.20
C ALA A 33 -18.70 -1.36 5.66
N GLY A 34 -18.43 -2.64 5.30
CA GLY A 34 -17.18 -3.13 4.73
C GLY A 34 -15.95 -2.71 5.52
N ASP A 35 -14.98 -3.58 5.69
CA ASP A 35 -13.73 -3.20 6.34
C ASP A 35 -12.99 -2.16 5.51
N ILE A 36 -12.45 -1.16 6.18
CA ILE A 36 -11.55 -0.17 5.57
C ILE A 36 -10.13 -0.58 5.91
N ILE A 37 -9.30 -0.78 4.90
CA ILE A 37 -7.88 -1.07 5.09
C ILE A 37 -7.05 0.20 4.87
N GLY A 38 -5.98 0.34 5.65
CA GLY A 38 -4.94 1.33 5.40
C GLY A 38 -3.82 0.68 4.58
N ILE A 39 -3.43 1.31 3.48
CA ILE A 39 -2.31 0.83 2.66
C ILE A 39 -1.26 1.92 2.57
N ASP A 40 -0.05 1.57 2.98
CA ASP A 40 1.16 2.31 2.63
C ASP A 40 1.73 1.72 1.33
N LEU A 41 1.55 2.46 0.23
CA LEU A 41 2.06 2.08 -1.09
C LEU A 41 3.46 2.64 -1.28
N GLY A 42 4.47 1.97 -0.73
CA GLY A 42 5.86 2.44 -0.77
C GLY A 42 6.55 2.19 -2.12
N THR A 43 7.64 2.93 -2.36
CA THR A 43 8.48 2.77 -3.57
C THR A 43 9.16 1.41 -3.61
N THR A 44 9.67 0.95 -2.48
CA THR A 44 10.41 -0.32 -2.35
C THR A 44 9.55 -1.40 -1.71
N ASN A 45 8.84 -1.08 -0.62
CA ASN A 45 7.98 -2.01 0.10
C ASN A 45 6.64 -1.36 0.39
N SER A 46 5.59 -2.17 0.40
CA SER A 46 4.23 -1.76 0.79
C SER A 46 3.77 -2.53 2.02
N CYS A 47 2.88 -1.95 2.80
CA CYS A 47 2.24 -2.65 3.91
C CYS A 47 0.74 -2.37 3.96
N VAL A 48 0.00 -3.25 4.64
CA VAL A 48 -1.44 -3.12 4.85
C VAL A 48 -1.76 -3.27 6.33
N ALA A 49 -2.68 -2.44 6.81
CA ALA A 49 -3.15 -2.43 8.18
C ALA A 49 -4.68 -2.35 8.25
N ILE A 50 -5.21 -2.83 9.36
CA ILE A 50 -6.62 -2.73 9.73
C ILE A 50 -6.77 -2.10 11.11
N MET A 51 -7.99 -1.69 11.43
CA MET A 51 -8.35 -1.30 12.80
C MET A 51 -8.97 -2.49 13.52
N GLU A 52 -8.34 -2.94 14.62
CA GLU A 52 -8.91 -3.86 15.60
C GLU A 52 -9.49 -3.04 16.76
N GLY A 53 -10.76 -2.71 16.70
CA GLY A 53 -11.39 -1.74 17.60
C GLY A 53 -10.81 -0.35 17.41
N LYS A 54 -10.01 0.13 18.38
CA LYS A 54 -9.34 1.45 18.32
C LYS A 54 -7.83 1.36 18.06
N THR A 55 -7.29 0.16 17.88
CA THR A 55 -5.85 -0.05 17.70
C THR A 55 -5.55 -0.44 16.26
N PRO A 56 -4.63 0.25 15.58
CA PRO A 56 -4.17 -0.16 14.27
C PRO A 56 -3.29 -1.41 14.37
N ARG A 57 -3.49 -2.34 13.46
CA ARG A 57 -2.68 -3.55 13.33
C ARG A 57 -2.20 -3.73 11.91
N VAL A 58 -0.88 -3.82 11.75
CA VAL A 58 -0.25 -4.21 10.48
C VAL A 58 -0.42 -5.70 10.29
N ILE A 59 -0.88 -6.11 9.11
CA ILE A 59 -1.16 -7.51 8.76
C ILE A 59 0.12 -8.13 8.18
N GLU A 60 0.43 -9.34 8.62
CA GLU A 60 1.49 -10.15 8.03
C GLU A 60 1.00 -10.79 6.72
N ASN A 61 1.86 -10.79 5.71
CA ASN A 61 1.59 -11.44 4.44
C ASN A 61 1.74 -12.97 4.52
N ALA A 62 1.54 -13.67 3.42
CA ALA A 62 1.64 -15.14 3.38
C ALA A 62 3.04 -15.67 3.71
N GLU A 63 4.07 -14.83 3.59
CA GLU A 63 5.45 -15.15 3.94
C GLU A 63 5.80 -14.81 5.41
N GLY A 64 4.83 -14.35 6.21
CA GLY A 64 5.01 -13.96 7.60
C GLY A 64 5.69 -12.59 7.79
N ALA A 65 5.84 -11.81 6.72
CA ALA A 65 6.44 -10.48 6.78
C ALA A 65 5.35 -9.39 6.85
N ARG A 66 5.65 -8.30 7.58
CA ARG A 66 4.75 -7.14 7.71
C ARG A 66 4.81 -6.19 6.52
N THR A 67 5.78 -6.38 5.64
CA THR A 67 5.94 -5.61 4.41
C THR A 67 6.05 -6.55 3.22
N THR A 68 5.56 -6.10 2.08
CA THR A 68 5.61 -6.83 0.80
C THR A 68 6.40 -5.99 -0.20
N PRO A 69 7.41 -6.53 -0.88
CA PRO A 69 8.13 -5.80 -1.92
C PRO A 69 7.18 -5.22 -2.98
N SER A 70 7.33 -3.94 -3.32
CA SER A 70 6.58 -3.26 -4.38
C SER A 70 7.15 -3.64 -5.77
N VAL A 71 7.21 -4.94 -6.04
CA VAL A 71 7.82 -5.54 -7.22
C VAL A 71 6.80 -6.39 -7.95
N VAL A 72 6.73 -6.23 -9.28
CA VAL A 72 5.87 -7.00 -10.17
C VAL A 72 6.72 -7.62 -11.26
N ALA A 73 6.60 -8.91 -11.50
CA ALA A 73 7.30 -9.59 -12.57
C ALA A 73 6.33 -10.32 -13.49
N PHE A 74 6.66 -10.32 -14.78
CA PHE A 74 5.91 -11.03 -15.80
C PHE A 74 6.77 -12.17 -16.33
N THR A 75 6.30 -13.38 -16.16
CA THR A 75 6.86 -14.58 -16.78
C THR A 75 6.06 -14.94 -18.05
N LYS A 76 6.41 -16.01 -18.72
CA LYS A 76 5.64 -16.49 -19.89
C LYS A 76 4.23 -16.93 -19.49
N ASP A 77 4.07 -17.47 -18.29
CA ASP A 77 2.87 -18.19 -17.87
C ASP A 77 2.03 -17.38 -16.85
N GLU A 78 2.69 -16.54 -16.05
CA GLU A 78 2.04 -15.86 -14.93
C GLU A 78 2.61 -14.48 -14.60
N ARG A 79 1.89 -13.75 -13.77
CA ARG A 79 2.32 -12.50 -13.14
C ARG A 79 2.60 -12.76 -11.67
N LEU A 80 3.79 -12.39 -11.24
CA LEU A 80 4.23 -12.47 -9.85
C LEU A 80 4.22 -11.09 -9.20
N VAL A 81 3.88 -11.02 -7.90
CA VAL A 81 3.89 -9.78 -7.12
C VAL A 81 4.55 -10.05 -5.76
N GLY A 82 5.31 -9.08 -5.27
CA GLY A 82 5.95 -9.15 -3.96
C GLY A 82 7.23 -9.95 -3.96
N LEU A 83 7.42 -10.79 -2.93
CA LEU A 83 8.66 -11.53 -2.72
C LEU A 83 8.96 -12.52 -3.87
N ALA A 84 7.94 -13.19 -4.40
CA ALA A 84 8.11 -14.09 -5.54
C ALA A 84 8.66 -13.36 -6.77
N ALA A 85 8.14 -12.16 -7.08
CA ALA A 85 8.65 -11.30 -8.14
C ALA A 85 10.09 -10.86 -7.88
N LYS A 86 10.41 -10.47 -6.63
CA LYS A 86 11.76 -10.03 -6.25
C LYS A 86 12.79 -11.14 -6.39
N ARG A 87 12.46 -12.38 -5.98
CA ARG A 87 13.38 -13.52 -6.02
C ARG A 87 13.85 -13.89 -7.42
N GLN A 88 13.03 -13.72 -8.44
CA GLN A 88 13.39 -14.03 -9.83
C GLN A 88 13.96 -12.84 -10.61
N ALA A 89 14.14 -11.66 -9.97
CA ALA A 89 14.61 -10.44 -10.64
C ALA A 89 15.96 -10.61 -11.35
N VAL A 90 16.87 -11.37 -10.76
CA VAL A 90 18.21 -11.63 -11.34
C VAL A 90 18.12 -12.40 -12.65
N THR A 91 17.18 -13.35 -12.76
CA THR A 91 17.02 -14.22 -13.94
C THR A 91 16.10 -13.64 -14.99
N ASN A 92 15.26 -12.65 -14.63
CA ASN A 92 14.30 -12.00 -15.52
C ASN A 92 14.26 -10.47 -15.30
N PRO A 93 15.41 -9.76 -15.36
CA PRO A 93 15.49 -8.35 -15.01
C PRO A 93 14.62 -7.44 -15.88
N VAL A 94 14.55 -7.70 -17.19
CA VAL A 94 13.84 -6.85 -18.14
C VAL A 94 12.31 -6.89 -18.03
N ASN A 95 11.77 -7.91 -17.36
CA ASN A 95 10.32 -8.07 -17.12
C ASN A 95 9.97 -8.00 -15.62
N THR A 96 10.91 -7.55 -14.79
CA THR A 96 10.71 -7.35 -13.36
C THR A 96 10.71 -5.86 -13.05
N LEU A 97 9.54 -5.35 -12.69
CA LEU A 97 9.27 -3.93 -12.51
C LEU A 97 9.28 -3.59 -11.02
N TYR A 98 10.09 -2.61 -10.65
CA TYR A 98 10.22 -2.07 -9.29
C TYR A 98 10.41 -0.55 -9.33
N ALA A 99 10.31 0.13 -8.20
CA ALA A 99 10.42 1.58 -8.08
C ALA A 99 9.45 2.38 -9.00
N VAL A 100 8.38 1.74 -9.48
CA VAL A 100 7.43 2.32 -10.45
C VAL A 100 6.67 3.51 -9.88
N LYS A 101 6.57 3.63 -8.55
CA LYS A 101 6.00 4.81 -7.87
C LYS A 101 6.70 6.11 -8.28
N ARG A 102 8.01 6.07 -8.62
CA ARG A 102 8.77 7.24 -9.11
C ARG A 102 8.25 7.76 -10.46
N LEU A 103 7.57 6.92 -11.23
CA LEU A 103 7.07 7.22 -12.58
C LEU A 103 5.59 7.66 -12.59
N ILE A 104 4.87 7.45 -11.50
CA ILE A 104 3.42 7.68 -11.45
C ILE A 104 3.10 9.15 -11.70
N GLY A 105 2.16 9.43 -12.63
CA GLY A 105 1.74 10.77 -12.98
C GLY A 105 2.83 11.67 -13.58
N ARG A 106 3.90 11.09 -14.15
CA ARG A 106 4.99 11.85 -14.78
C ARG A 106 5.00 11.70 -16.29
N PRO A 107 5.26 12.79 -17.02
CA PRO A 107 5.48 12.70 -18.45
C PRO A 107 6.82 12.02 -18.78
N PHE A 108 6.90 11.37 -19.93
CA PHE A 108 8.11 10.67 -20.40
C PHE A 108 9.34 11.61 -20.58
N SER A 109 9.09 12.90 -20.80
CA SER A 109 10.13 13.94 -20.93
C SER A 109 10.68 14.42 -19.58
N ASP A 110 10.09 14.04 -18.45
CA ASP A 110 10.50 14.47 -17.11
C ASP A 110 11.98 14.12 -16.84
N PRO A 111 12.78 15.04 -16.30
CA PRO A 111 14.19 14.78 -15.97
C PRO A 111 14.37 13.57 -15.04
N LEU A 112 13.50 13.39 -14.04
CA LEU A 112 13.57 12.23 -13.13
C LEU A 112 13.35 10.92 -13.88
N VAL A 113 12.46 10.88 -14.89
CA VAL A 113 12.24 9.68 -15.71
C VAL A 113 13.52 9.30 -16.45
N LYS A 114 14.28 10.27 -16.96
CA LYS A 114 15.58 10.03 -17.60
C LYS A 114 16.64 9.49 -16.64
N GLU A 115 16.62 9.95 -15.38
CA GLU A 115 17.49 9.41 -14.33
C GLU A 115 17.11 7.95 -13.99
N VAL A 116 15.82 7.69 -13.75
CA VAL A 116 15.33 6.34 -13.47
C VAL A 116 15.65 5.38 -14.62
N GLN A 117 15.56 5.83 -15.88
CA GLN A 117 15.86 5.02 -17.06
C GLN A 117 17.32 4.49 -17.07
N LYS A 118 18.25 5.19 -16.42
CA LYS A 118 19.65 4.73 -16.30
C LYS A 118 19.85 3.70 -15.20
N LEU A 119 18.90 3.61 -14.24
CA LEU A 119 19.01 2.79 -13.03
C LEU A 119 18.24 1.48 -13.11
N VAL A 120 17.28 1.36 -14.04
CA VAL A 120 16.41 0.19 -14.14
C VAL A 120 16.73 -0.66 -15.37
N PRO A 121 16.67 -2.00 -15.28
CA PRO A 121 16.94 -2.89 -16.41
C PRO A 121 15.75 -3.03 -17.37
N TYR A 122 14.55 -2.67 -16.92
CA TYR A 122 13.34 -2.74 -17.75
C TYR A 122 13.15 -1.45 -18.58
N LYS A 123 12.35 -1.54 -19.62
CA LYS A 123 12.22 -0.47 -20.60
C LYS A 123 11.14 0.53 -20.19
N LEU A 124 11.50 1.82 -20.19
CA LEU A 124 10.56 2.93 -20.10
C LEU A 124 10.15 3.37 -21.50
N VAL A 125 8.87 3.59 -21.70
CA VAL A 125 8.28 3.96 -22.99
C VAL A 125 7.30 5.10 -22.84
N LYS A 126 7.09 5.88 -23.88
CA LYS A 126 6.01 6.86 -23.93
C LYS A 126 4.69 6.13 -24.16
N ALA A 127 3.63 6.57 -23.51
CA ALA A 127 2.27 6.11 -23.77
C ALA A 127 1.86 6.40 -25.24
N ASP A 128 0.98 5.57 -25.78
CA ASP A 128 0.55 5.75 -27.18
C ASP A 128 -0.40 6.94 -27.37
N THR A 129 -1.14 7.31 -26.32
CA THR A 129 -2.22 8.31 -26.37
C THR A 129 -1.96 9.54 -25.51
N SER A 130 -0.84 9.59 -24.77
CA SER A 130 -0.48 10.72 -23.90
C SER A 130 1.05 10.89 -23.82
N GLU A 131 1.48 11.96 -23.15
CA GLU A 131 2.91 12.20 -22.87
C GLU A 131 3.42 11.38 -21.66
N ASP A 132 2.60 10.56 -21.03
CA ASP A 132 2.94 9.85 -19.80
C ASP A 132 4.05 8.81 -20.00
N CYS A 133 4.85 8.65 -18.97
CA CYS A 133 5.83 7.57 -18.89
C CYS A 133 5.15 6.25 -18.55
N TRP A 134 5.30 5.25 -19.40
CA TRP A 134 4.86 3.88 -19.21
C TRP A 134 6.04 2.93 -19.12
N VAL A 135 5.80 1.71 -18.72
CA VAL A 135 6.80 0.63 -18.64
C VAL A 135 6.44 -0.50 -19.60
N GLU A 136 7.45 -1.22 -20.10
CA GLU A 136 7.25 -2.35 -20.99
C GLU A 136 7.72 -3.65 -20.31
N ALA A 137 6.90 -4.69 -20.36
CA ALA A 137 7.25 -6.04 -19.95
C ALA A 137 6.55 -7.05 -20.85
N GLN A 138 7.23 -8.13 -21.25
CA GLN A 138 6.73 -9.14 -22.18
C GLN A 138 6.13 -8.54 -23.47
N GLY A 139 6.76 -7.47 -24.01
CA GLY A 139 6.29 -6.78 -25.20
C GLY A 139 4.97 -6.01 -25.05
N LYS A 140 4.45 -5.87 -23.84
CA LYS A 140 3.23 -5.11 -23.53
C LYS A 140 3.56 -3.87 -22.70
N LYS A 141 2.85 -2.78 -22.97
CA LYS A 141 2.99 -1.52 -22.26
C LYS A 141 2.00 -1.45 -21.09
N TYR A 142 2.48 -0.96 -19.97
CA TYR A 142 1.69 -0.79 -18.74
C TYR A 142 1.88 0.62 -18.20
N SER A 143 0.80 1.27 -17.78
CA SER A 143 0.92 2.51 -17.02
C SER A 143 1.45 2.24 -15.61
N PRO A 144 2.12 3.20 -14.96
CA PRO A 144 2.51 3.08 -13.56
C PRO A 144 1.33 2.77 -12.62
N SER A 145 0.14 3.31 -12.92
CA SER A 145 -1.08 3.01 -12.16
C SER A 145 -1.51 1.55 -12.30
N GLN A 146 -1.35 0.92 -13.47
CA GLN A 146 -1.62 -0.51 -13.64
C GLN A 146 -0.64 -1.38 -12.84
N ILE A 147 0.64 -1.02 -12.81
CA ILE A 147 1.62 -1.75 -11.99
C ILE A 147 1.34 -1.53 -10.50
N GLY A 148 1.06 -0.29 -10.09
CA GLY A 148 0.65 0.03 -8.71
C GLY A 148 -0.61 -0.74 -8.29
N SER A 149 -1.58 -0.91 -9.20
CA SER A 149 -2.78 -1.69 -8.93
C SER A 149 -2.52 -3.16 -8.65
N MET A 150 -1.48 -3.74 -9.23
CA MET A 150 -1.09 -5.13 -8.97
C MET A 150 -0.52 -5.29 -7.55
N VAL A 151 0.25 -4.30 -7.08
CA VAL A 151 0.74 -4.26 -5.70
C VAL A 151 -0.43 -4.04 -4.74
N LEU A 152 -1.34 -3.10 -5.03
CA LEU A 152 -2.55 -2.87 -4.22
C LEU A 152 -3.47 -4.10 -4.18
N GLY A 153 -3.57 -4.83 -5.29
CA GLY A 153 -4.28 -6.12 -5.33
C GLY A 153 -3.67 -7.15 -4.37
N LYS A 154 -2.34 -7.20 -4.27
CA LYS A 154 -1.65 -8.07 -3.30
C LYS A 154 -1.90 -7.63 -1.86
N MET A 155 -1.95 -6.32 -1.58
CA MET A 155 -2.32 -5.79 -0.25
C MET A 155 -3.76 -6.16 0.11
N LYS A 156 -4.68 -6.02 -0.85
CA LYS A 156 -6.07 -6.44 -0.70
C LYS A 156 -6.19 -7.94 -0.39
N GLU A 157 -5.53 -8.80 -1.17
CA GLU A 157 -5.49 -10.25 -0.98
C GLU A 157 -4.96 -10.62 0.43
N THR A 158 -3.90 -9.94 0.88
CA THR A 158 -3.34 -10.13 2.22
C THR A 158 -4.37 -9.80 3.30
N ALA A 159 -5.08 -8.68 3.15
CA ALA A 159 -6.12 -8.28 4.10
C ALA A 159 -7.32 -9.23 4.08
N GLU A 160 -7.79 -9.65 2.91
CA GLU A 160 -8.90 -10.59 2.75
C GLU A 160 -8.57 -11.97 3.34
N SER A 161 -7.35 -12.45 3.13
CA SER A 161 -6.86 -13.72 3.72
C SER A 161 -6.83 -13.66 5.24
N PHE A 162 -6.41 -12.53 5.81
CA PHE A 162 -6.40 -12.33 7.26
C PHE A 162 -7.80 -12.20 7.85
N LEU A 163 -8.68 -11.43 7.20
CA LEU A 163 -10.04 -11.16 7.68
C LEU A 163 -11.02 -12.30 7.40
N GLY A 164 -10.70 -13.21 6.45
CA GLY A 164 -11.60 -14.27 6.00
C GLY A 164 -12.84 -13.76 5.25
N ARG A 165 -12.80 -12.54 4.72
CA ARG A 165 -13.91 -11.89 4.01
C ARG A 165 -13.41 -10.84 3.00
N PRO A 166 -14.22 -10.53 1.96
CA PRO A 166 -13.86 -9.54 0.95
C PRO A 166 -13.68 -8.13 1.54
N VAL A 167 -12.71 -7.38 0.97
CA VAL A 167 -12.43 -5.99 1.28
C VAL A 167 -12.61 -5.13 0.04
N SER A 168 -13.34 -4.02 0.16
CA SER A 168 -13.62 -3.13 -0.96
C SER A 168 -13.19 -1.69 -0.75
N LYS A 169 -12.81 -1.30 0.49
CA LYS A 169 -12.52 0.11 0.83
C LYS A 169 -11.10 0.26 1.36
N ALA A 170 -10.43 1.34 0.93
CA ALA A 170 -9.06 1.63 1.37
C ALA A 170 -8.82 3.13 1.60
N VAL A 171 -7.88 3.41 2.50
CA VAL A 171 -7.14 4.68 2.58
C VAL A 171 -5.72 4.38 2.14
N ILE A 172 -5.16 5.18 1.23
CA ILE A 172 -3.84 4.95 0.64
C ILE A 172 -2.95 6.17 0.93
N THR A 173 -1.68 5.94 1.26
CA THR A 173 -0.71 7.01 1.49
C THR A 173 0.01 7.41 0.21
N VAL A 174 0.42 8.68 0.17
CA VAL A 174 1.30 9.25 -0.87
C VAL A 174 2.29 10.22 -0.24
N PRO A 175 3.45 10.48 -0.85
CA PRO A 175 4.35 11.54 -0.43
C PRO A 175 3.65 12.90 -0.37
N ALA A 176 4.07 13.76 0.59
CA ALA A 176 3.45 15.07 0.77
C ALA A 176 3.61 15.99 -0.45
N TYR A 177 4.70 15.83 -1.21
CA TYR A 177 4.99 16.61 -2.42
C TYR A 177 4.26 16.13 -3.69
N PHE A 178 3.52 15.02 -3.64
CA PHE A 178 2.75 14.56 -4.80
C PHE A 178 1.74 15.61 -5.24
N ASN A 179 1.76 15.92 -6.53
CA ASN A 179 0.78 16.79 -7.16
C ASN A 179 -0.57 16.07 -7.38
N ASP A 180 -1.58 16.82 -7.81
CA ASP A 180 -2.93 16.29 -8.00
C ASP A 180 -2.99 15.17 -9.05
N GLN A 181 -2.18 15.23 -10.11
CA GLN A 181 -2.10 14.19 -11.13
C GLN A 181 -1.56 12.88 -10.55
N GLN A 182 -0.52 12.94 -9.73
CA GLN A 182 0.07 11.78 -9.05
C GLN A 182 -0.89 11.17 -8.02
N ARG A 183 -1.59 12.03 -7.27
CA ARG A 183 -2.65 11.60 -6.31
C ARG A 183 -3.81 10.93 -7.04
N GLN A 184 -4.26 11.50 -8.15
CA GLN A 184 -5.32 10.91 -8.96
C GLN A 184 -4.88 9.57 -9.57
N ALA A 185 -3.66 9.48 -10.11
CA ALA A 185 -3.09 8.25 -10.66
C ALA A 185 -2.97 7.13 -9.60
N THR A 186 -2.64 7.48 -8.35
CA THR A 186 -2.66 6.54 -7.21
C THR A 186 -4.09 6.10 -6.87
N LYS A 187 -5.05 7.02 -6.88
CA LYS A 187 -6.47 6.70 -6.67
C LYS A 187 -7.02 5.78 -7.76
N ASP A 188 -6.61 6.01 -8.99
CA ASP A 188 -7.01 5.17 -10.14
C ASP A 188 -6.37 3.78 -10.06
N ALA A 189 -5.13 3.66 -9.57
CA ALA A 189 -4.52 2.36 -9.26
C ALA A 189 -5.35 1.56 -8.24
N GLY A 190 -5.86 2.22 -7.20
CA GLY A 190 -6.79 1.61 -6.24
C GLY A 190 -8.08 1.11 -6.89
N LYS A 191 -8.69 1.92 -7.76
CA LYS A 191 -9.89 1.51 -8.50
C LYS A 191 -9.64 0.31 -9.41
N ILE A 192 -8.51 0.28 -10.12
CA ILE A 192 -8.12 -0.86 -10.97
C ILE A 192 -7.93 -2.12 -10.12
N ALA A 193 -7.44 -2.00 -8.88
CA ALA A 193 -7.32 -3.10 -7.92
C ALA A 193 -8.68 -3.54 -7.32
N GLY A 194 -9.79 -2.90 -7.69
CA GLY A 194 -11.11 -3.16 -7.15
C GLY A 194 -11.31 -2.63 -5.72
N LEU A 195 -10.66 -1.50 -5.41
CA LEU A 195 -10.81 -0.79 -4.14
C LEU A 195 -11.51 0.56 -4.34
N GLU A 196 -12.50 0.84 -3.51
CA GLU A 196 -13.02 2.19 -3.31
C GLU A 196 -12.03 2.95 -2.45
N VAL A 197 -11.26 3.87 -3.07
CA VAL A 197 -10.30 4.70 -2.34
C VAL A 197 -11.03 5.86 -1.68
N LEU A 198 -11.27 5.73 -0.38
CA LEU A 198 -12.00 6.72 0.42
C LEU A 198 -11.20 8.01 0.59
N ARG A 199 -9.89 7.88 0.82
CA ARG A 199 -8.97 9.01 0.98
C ARG A 199 -7.57 8.66 0.48
N ILE A 200 -6.90 9.70 -0.01
CA ILE A 200 -5.44 9.74 -0.18
C ILE A 200 -4.92 10.65 0.92
N ILE A 201 -3.97 10.19 1.73
CA ILE A 201 -3.37 10.96 2.82
C ILE A 201 -1.86 11.05 2.64
N ASN A 202 -1.25 12.08 3.21
CA ASN A 202 0.20 12.25 3.14
C ASN A 202 0.92 11.25 4.07
N GLU A 203 1.99 10.63 3.60
CA GLU A 203 2.83 9.71 4.37
C GLU A 203 3.30 10.29 5.72
N PRO A 204 3.82 11.53 5.78
CA PRO A 204 4.23 12.11 7.06
C PRO A 204 3.06 12.36 8.02
N THR A 205 1.86 12.66 7.49
CA THR A 205 0.65 12.78 8.31
C THR A 205 0.23 11.42 8.88
N ALA A 206 0.29 10.36 8.06
CA ALA A 206 -0.01 9.00 8.51
C ALA A 206 0.97 8.53 9.59
N ALA A 207 2.27 8.81 9.42
CA ALA A 207 3.30 8.50 10.40
C ALA A 207 3.07 9.24 11.73
N ALA A 208 2.76 10.55 11.68
CA ALA A 208 2.46 11.34 12.87
C ALA A 208 1.21 10.83 13.61
N LEU A 209 0.15 10.46 12.89
CA LEU A 209 -1.05 9.84 13.45
C LEU A 209 -0.74 8.48 14.10
N ALA A 210 0.04 7.63 13.43
CA ALA A 210 0.43 6.32 13.96
C ALA A 210 1.27 6.42 15.23
N TYR A 211 2.05 7.50 15.37
CA TYR A 211 2.84 7.81 16.57
C TYR A 211 2.00 8.40 17.72
N GLY A 212 0.72 8.70 17.48
CA GLY A 212 -0.20 9.24 18.50
C GLY A 212 -0.05 10.74 18.73
N LEU A 213 0.40 11.47 17.72
CA LEU A 213 0.63 12.93 17.83
C LEU A 213 -0.63 13.78 17.62
N GLU A 214 -1.79 13.17 17.40
CA GLU A 214 -3.07 13.90 17.28
C GLU A 214 -3.43 14.73 18.51
N LYS A 215 -2.82 14.42 19.67
CA LYS A 215 -3.00 15.16 20.94
C LYS A 215 -1.94 16.23 21.19
N ALA A 216 -0.97 16.37 20.30
CA ALA A 216 0.15 17.31 20.44
C ALA A 216 -0.19 18.70 19.88
N ASP A 217 -1.31 19.29 20.33
CA ASP A 217 -1.81 20.58 19.84
C ASP A 217 -0.78 21.72 19.99
N GLY A 218 -0.73 22.62 19.00
CA GLY A 218 0.18 23.76 18.97
C GLY A 218 1.66 23.41 18.74
N LYS A 219 1.99 22.18 18.29
CA LYS A 219 3.39 21.77 18.07
C LYS A 219 3.77 21.74 16.59
N LEU A 220 5.03 22.12 16.35
CA LEU A 220 5.75 21.83 15.12
C LEU A 220 6.51 20.52 15.31
N ILE A 221 6.36 19.61 14.37
CA ILE A 221 7.07 18.33 14.34
C ILE A 221 7.82 18.17 13.02
N ALA A 222 8.93 17.45 13.06
CA ALA A 222 9.64 16.99 11.87
C ALA A 222 9.43 15.48 11.70
N VAL A 223 9.04 15.05 10.52
CA VAL A 223 8.99 13.63 10.12
C VAL A 223 10.15 13.39 9.19
N PHE A 224 11.06 12.51 9.60
CA PHE A 224 12.23 12.08 8.85
C PHE A 224 11.96 10.66 8.35
N ASP A 225 11.74 10.52 7.04
CA ASP A 225 11.41 9.25 6.39
C ASP A 225 12.53 8.87 5.42
N LEU A 226 13.39 7.94 5.83
CA LEU A 226 14.43 7.35 5.00
C LEU A 226 14.00 5.92 4.67
N GLY A 227 13.40 5.77 3.48
CA GLY A 227 12.94 4.49 2.97
C GLY A 227 14.00 3.70 2.20
N GLY A 228 13.56 2.64 1.53
CA GLY A 228 14.44 1.86 0.65
C GLY A 228 14.80 2.61 -0.64
N GLY A 229 13.92 3.45 -1.14
CA GLY A 229 14.09 4.12 -2.42
C GLY A 229 14.06 5.65 -2.41
N THR A 230 13.57 6.27 -1.34
CA THR A 230 13.43 7.72 -1.21
C THR A 230 13.82 8.18 0.19
N PHE A 231 14.23 9.42 0.29
CA PHE A 231 14.37 10.16 1.55
C PHE A 231 13.43 11.36 1.50
N ASP A 232 12.58 11.47 2.51
CA ASP A 232 11.62 12.55 2.66
C ASP A 232 11.70 13.15 4.06
N ILE A 233 11.74 14.49 4.15
CA ILE A 233 11.63 15.22 5.41
C ILE A 233 10.48 16.21 5.30
N SER A 234 9.58 16.20 6.29
CA SER A 234 8.42 17.08 6.31
C SER A 234 8.29 17.75 7.67
N ILE A 235 7.98 19.05 7.66
CA ILE A 235 7.62 19.81 8.84
C ILE A 235 6.11 19.97 8.87
N LEU A 236 5.50 19.53 9.97
CA LEU A 236 4.04 19.59 10.16
C LEU A 236 3.73 20.46 11.39
N GLU A 237 2.69 21.27 11.27
CA GLU A 237 2.04 21.92 12.40
C GLU A 237 0.78 21.14 12.79
N ILE A 238 0.59 20.96 14.09
CA ILE A 238 -0.59 20.29 14.64
C ILE A 238 -1.42 21.35 15.35
N SER A 239 -2.63 21.61 14.87
CA SER A 239 -3.55 22.56 15.46
C SER A 239 -4.98 22.04 15.42
N GLY A 240 -5.64 21.94 16.59
CA GLY A 240 -7.03 21.45 16.70
C GLY A 240 -7.23 20.04 16.14
N GLY A 241 -6.22 19.17 16.21
CA GLY A 241 -6.26 17.83 15.62
C GLY A 241 -6.06 17.78 14.09
N VAL A 242 -5.77 18.93 13.46
CA VAL A 242 -5.45 19.03 12.03
C VAL A 242 -3.93 19.05 11.88
N PHE A 243 -3.44 18.26 10.91
CA PHE A 243 -2.03 18.21 10.51
C PHE A 243 -1.85 19.01 9.23
N GLU A 244 -1.13 20.13 9.33
CA GLU A 244 -0.79 20.96 8.19
C GLU A 244 0.69 20.79 7.83
N VAL A 245 0.97 20.40 6.57
CA VAL A 245 2.35 20.31 6.07
C VAL A 245 2.84 21.70 5.74
N LYS A 246 3.79 22.24 6.52
CA LYS A 246 4.39 23.58 6.33
C LYS A 246 5.51 23.58 5.31
N ALA A 247 6.30 22.52 5.29
CA ALA A 247 7.38 22.34 4.32
C ALA A 247 7.67 20.87 4.12
N THR A 248 8.10 20.52 2.92
CA THR A 248 8.61 19.19 2.60
C THR A 248 9.79 19.31 1.64
N ASN A 249 10.79 18.46 1.81
CA ASN A 249 11.93 18.31 0.93
C ASN A 249 12.41 16.86 0.98
N GLY A 250 13.36 16.51 0.15
CA GLY A 250 13.89 15.14 0.12
C GLY A 250 14.68 14.85 -1.14
N ASP A 251 15.03 13.58 -1.30
CA ASP A 251 15.68 13.06 -2.50
C ASP A 251 14.97 11.78 -2.94
N THR A 252 14.43 11.79 -4.14
CA THR A 252 13.65 10.69 -4.71
C THR A 252 14.51 9.50 -5.17
N LEU A 253 15.84 9.60 -5.10
CA LEU A 253 16.80 8.56 -5.44
C LEU A 253 17.68 8.13 -4.26
N LEU A 254 17.56 8.78 -3.11
CA LEU A 254 18.30 8.46 -1.90
C LEU A 254 17.50 7.50 -1.02
N GLY A 255 18.04 6.32 -0.76
CA GLY A 255 17.43 5.30 0.10
C GLY A 255 18.33 4.08 0.22
N GLY A 256 17.85 3.04 0.92
CA GLY A 256 18.61 1.82 1.16
C GLY A 256 19.15 1.17 -0.12
N GLU A 257 18.37 1.16 -1.21
CA GLU A 257 18.80 0.65 -2.52
C GLU A 257 20.03 1.42 -3.07
N GLY A 258 20.10 2.74 -2.82
CA GLY A 258 21.24 3.56 -3.22
C GLY A 258 22.51 3.20 -2.43
N PHE A 259 22.38 2.89 -1.14
CA PHE A 259 23.51 2.42 -0.32
C PHE A 259 24.00 1.05 -0.79
N ASP A 260 23.09 0.13 -1.09
CA ASP A 260 23.41 -1.19 -1.63
C ASP A 260 24.15 -1.08 -2.97
N GLU A 261 23.73 -0.16 -3.85
CA GLU A 261 24.36 0.09 -5.15
C GLU A 261 25.80 0.64 -5.01
N VAL A 262 26.04 1.54 -4.08
CA VAL A 262 27.39 2.05 -3.79
C VAL A 262 28.31 0.93 -3.33
N LEU A 263 27.84 0.07 -2.42
CA LEU A 263 28.57 -1.09 -1.95
C LEU A 263 28.85 -2.08 -3.09
N LEU A 264 27.86 -2.36 -3.91
CA LEU A 264 27.99 -3.24 -5.08
C LEU A 264 29.07 -2.73 -6.03
N ARG A 265 29.06 -1.44 -6.37
CA ARG A 265 30.07 -0.83 -7.23
C ARG A 265 31.47 -0.92 -6.64
N TYR A 266 31.60 -0.69 -5.34
CA TYR A 266 32.87 -0.85 -4.65
C TYR A 266 33.40 -2.30 -4.77
N LEU A 267 32.57 -3.29 -4.44
CA LEU A 267 32.95 -4.70 -4.55
C LEU A 267 33.34 -5.12 -5.97
N VAL A 268 32.59 -4.66 -6.97
CA VAL A 268 32.90 -4.91 -8.40
C VAL A 268 34.24 -4.29 -8.81
N ALA A 269 34.55 -3.10 -8.29
CA ALA A 269 35.83 -2.44 -8.59
C ALA A 269 37.05 -3.18 -7.94
N GLU A 270 36.87 -3.65 -6.69
CA GLU A 270 37.89 -4.41 -5.98
C GLU A 270 38.13 -5.82 -6.58
N PHE A 271 37.10 -6.40 -7.20
CA PHE A 271 37.17 -7.74 -7.79
C PHE A 271 37.80 -7.76 -9.18
N LYS A 272 37.86 -6.63 -9.90
CA LYS A 272 38.48 -6.52 -11.21
C LYS A 272 40.01 -6.34 -11.12
#